data_376c7a41a216161e3e79982867186eed
#
_entry.id   376c7a41a216161e3e79982867186eed
#
_cell.length_a   1.000
_cell.length_b   1.000
_cell.length_c   1.000
_cell.angle_alpha   90.00
_cell.angle_beta   90.00
_cell.angle_gamma   90.00
#
_symmetry.space_group_name_H-M   'P 1'
#
loop_
_entity.id
_entity.type
_entity.pdbx_description
1 polymer ?
#
loop_
_entity_poly.entity_id
_entity_poly.type
_entity_poly.pdbx_seq_one_letter_code
_entity_poly.pdbx_strand_id
1 'polypeptide(L)'
;EPENLPTEWQQHVGGKNGYGAKLTNIFSTEFYLETVDHFNKKKYKQRFYDNMSKVDKPSITSNSSKPYTLISYTPDYKRFNTNGLTDDMFSIMKKRAYDLAACTGSHISVHFNDTKIDCKTLDKYVDYYLGSKSEYPRVYEKVNDKWEIAIALSQSETFEQVSFVNGIFT
;
A
#
# COMPACT_ATOMS: atom_id res chain seq x y z
N GLU A 1 -10.83 -6.70 16.50
CA GLU A 1 -10.96 -7.96 15.77
C GLU A 1 -11.68 -7.68 14.44
N PRO A 2 -11.25 -8.26 13.31
CA PRO A 2 -11.81 -7.96 11.98
C PRO A 2 -13.27 -8.41 11.81
N GLU A 3 -13.80 -9.19 12.73
CA GLU A 3 -15.14 -9.74 12.69
C GLU A 3 -16.26 -8.72 12.96
N ASN A 4 -15.93 -7.55 13.49
CA ASN A 4 -16.90 -6.51 13.86
C ASN A 4 -16.95 -5.32 12.87
N LEU A 5 -16.24 -5.39 11.75
CA LEU A 5 -16.38 -4.38 10.71
C LEU A 5 -17.64 -4.64 9.88
N PRO A 6 -18.40 -3.60 9.49
CA PRO A 6 -19.52 -3.75 8.55
C PRO A 6 -19.07 -4.58 7.33
N THR A 7 -19.92 -5.43 6.82
CA THR A 7 -19.61 -6.38 5.74
C THR A 7 -19.04 -5.68 4.48
N GLU A 8 -19.46 -4.45 4.25
CA GLU A 8 -18.96 -3.56 3.20
C GLU A 8 -17.51 -3.06 3.41
N TRP A 9 -16.96 -3.21 4.64
CA TRP A 9 -15.58 -2.85 5.01
C TRP A 9 -14.67 -4.07 5.15
N GLN A 10 -15.23 -5.27 5.03
CA GLN A 10 -14.46 -6.53 5.02
C GLN A 10 -13.74 -6.67 3.67
N GLN A 11 -12.74 -5.86 3.45
CA GLN A 11 -11.83 -6.06 2.33
C GLN A 11 -10.95 -7.28 2.60
N HIS A 12 -10.77 -8.09 1.57
CA HIS A 12 -9.77 -9.15 1.60
C HIS A 12 -8.39 -8.52 1.71
N VAL A 13 -7.80 -8.57 2.90
CA VAL A 13 -6.46 -8.02 3.15
C VAL A 13 -5.40 -9.09 2.93
N GLY A 14 -4.31 -8.71 2.25
CA GLY A 14 -3.18 -9.61 2.04
C GLY A 14 -2.40 -9.92 3.32
N GLY A 15 -2.42 -9.02 4.32
CA GLY A 15 -1.77 -9.23 5.61
C GLY A 15 -2.61 -10.12 6.52
N LYS A 16 -2.01 -11.19 7.07
CA LYS A 16 -2.69 -12.16 7.93
C LYS A 16 -2.20 -12.12 9.38
N ASN A 17 -0.91 -11.85 9.61
CA ASN A 17 -0.26 -12.04 10.90
C ASN A 17 0.13 -10.74 11.60
N GLY A 18 -0.08 -9.57 11.01
CA GLY A 18 0.24 -8.26 11.59
C GLY A 18 1.75 -7.99 11.75
N TYR A 19 2.62 -8.72 11.08
CA TYR A 19 4.07 -8.57 11.24
C TYR A 19 4.66 -7.37 10.48
N GLY A 20 4.01 -6.86 9.46
CA GLY A 20 4.58 -5.81 8.59
C GLY A 20 5.05 -4.58 9.37
N ALA A 21 4.18 -3.97 10.16
CA ALA A 21 4.53 -2.78 10.95
C ALA A 21 5.59 -3.08 12.03
N LYS A 22 5.56 -4.27 12.65
CA LYS A 22 6.56 -4.68 13.65
C LYS A 22 7.93 -4.86 13.02
N LEU A 23 8.01 -5.53 11.87
CA LEU A 23 9.25 -5.71 11.14
C LEU A 23 9.81 -4.37 10.66
N THR A 24 8.97 -3.49 10.11
CA THR A 24 9.38 -2.14 9.73
C THR A 24 9.99 -1.39 10.91
N ASN A 25 9.40 -1.48 12.10
CA ASN A 25 9.93 -0.85 13.30
C ASN A 25 11.28 -1.48 13.73
N ILE A 26 11.37 -2.82 13.81
CA ILE A 26 12.58 -3.53 14.21
C ILE A 26 13.75 -3.29 13.25
N PHE A 27 13.47 -3.10 11.96
CA PHE A 27 14.48 -2.82 10.93
C PHE A 27 14.66 -1.32 10.64
N SER A 28 14.28 -0.46 11.58
CA SER A 28 14.44 0.99 11.49
C SER A 28 15.26 1.55 12.65
N THR A 29 16.09 2.54 12.35
CA THR A 29 16.82 3.31 13.38
C THR A 29 15.89 4.25 14.13
N GLU A 30 14.83 4.74 13.48
CA GLU A 30 13.74 5.52 14.05
C GLU A 30 12.41 5.09 13.43
N PHE A 31 11.39 4.95 14.26
CA PHE A 31 10.01 4.67 13.83
C PHE A 31 9.04 5.53 14.64
N TYR A 32 8.14 6.21 13.98
CA TYR A 32 7.13 7.07 14.58
C TYR A 32 5.74 6.64 14.14
N LEU A 33 4.85 6.52 15.11
CA LEU A 33 3.43 6.25 14.88
C LEU A 33 2.59 7.38 15.47
N GLU A 34 1.65 7.86 14.68
CA GLU A 34 0.62 8.79 15.12
C GLU A 34 -0.73 8.35 14.55
N THR A 35 -1.77 8.31 15.39
CA THR A 35 -3.12 7.97 14.95
C THR A 35 -4.17 8.77 15.70
N VAL A 36 -5.27 9.09 15.02
CA VAL A 36 -6.43 9.76 15.60
C VAL A 36 -7.60 8.80 15.63
N ASP A 37 -8.07 8.51 16.83
CA ASP A 37 -9.32 7.80 17.08
C ASP A 37 -10.45 8.83 17.11
N HIS A 38 -11.25 8.84 16.06
CA HIS A 38 -12.36 9.75 15.90
C HIS A 38 -13.50 9.51 16.92
N PHE A 39 -13.75 8.26 17.27
CA PHE A 39 -14.84 7.89 18.19
C PHE A 39 -14.53 8.35 19.62
N ASN A 40 -13.33 8.07 20.11
CA ASN A 40 -12.90 8.45 21.43
C ASN A 40 -12.32 9.88 21.51
N LYS A 41 -12.24 10.58 20.37
CA LYS A 41 -11.64 11.92 20.25
C LYS A 41 -10.25 11.98 20.90
N LYS A 42 -9.42 11.01 20.61
CA LYS A 42 -8.07 10.87 21.12
C LYS A 42 -7.05 10.81 19.99
N LYS A 43 -5.90 11.36 20.27
CA LYS A 43 -4.72 11.27 19.41
C LYS A 43 -3.61 10.56 20.18
N TYR A 44 -3.10 9.51 19.59
CA TYR A 44 -1.98 8.74 20.08
C TYR A 44 -0.73 9.08 19.29
N LYS A 45 0.43 9.18 19.97
CA LYS A 45 1.77 9.34 19.38
C LYS A 45 2.77 8.51 20.15
N GLN A 46 3.68 7.85 19.43
CA GLN A 46 4.81 7.16 20.05
C GLN A 46 5.99 7.07 19.10
N ARG A 47 7.20 7.18 19.64
CA ARG A 47 8.45 6.96 18.92
C ARG A 47 9.17 5.75 19.45
N PHE A 48 9.88 5.10 18.54
CA PHE A 48 10.73 3.95 18.78
C PHE A 48 12.07 4.22 18.12
N TYR A 49 13.16 3.80 18.77
CA TYR A 49 14.52 4.05 18.32
C TYR A 49 15.38 2.79 18.39
N ASP A 50 16.52 2.83 17.73
CA ASP A 50 17.55 1.79 17.79
C ASP A 50 16.95 0.39 17.57
N ASN A 51 16.26 0.21 16.46
CA ASN A 51 15.64 -1.07 16.12
C ASN A 51 14.63 -1.56 17.19
N MET A 52 13.81 -0.63 17.70
CA MET A 52 12.80 -0.87 18.74
C MET A 52 13.38 -1.22 20.13
N SER A 53 14.69 -1.09 20.34
CA SER A 53 15.31 -1.33 21.66
C SER A 53 15.02 -0.21 22.66
N LYS A 54 14.71 0.98 22.17
CA LYS A 54 14.30 2.15 22.97
C LYS A 54 12.91 2.60 22.53
N VAL A 55 12.06 2.87 23.51
CA VAL A 55 10.65 3.21 23.30
C VAL A 55 10.29 4.41 24.18
N ASP A 56 9.80 5.49 23.57
CA ASP A 56 9.27 6.62 24.32
C ASP A 56 7.93 6.28 24.99
N LYS A 57 7.61 7.01 26.06
CA LYS A 57 6.26 6.92 26.63
C LYS A 57 5.23 7.39 25.59
N PRO A 58 4.10 6.67 25.45
CA PRO A 58 3.04 7.10 24.56
C PRO A 58 2.44 8.42 25.04
N SER A 59 2.16 9.33 24.09
CA SER A 59 1.42 10.55 24.34
C SER A 59 -0.01 10.38 23.85
N ILE A 60 -0.97 10.56 24.74
CA ILE A 60 -2.40 10.50 24.44
C ILE A 60 -3.03 11.83 24.78
N THR A 61 -3.58 12.51 23.79
CA THR A 61 -4.18 13.85 23.94
C THR A 61 -5.60 13.86 23.37
N SER A 62 -6.43 14.80 23.84
CA SER A 62 -7.75 15.05 23.22
C SER A 62 -7.57 15.61 21.81
N ASN A 63 -8.33 15.11 20.85
CA ASN A 63 -8.29 15.55 19.47
C ASN A 63 -9.61 15.31 18.76
N SER A 64 -10.11 16.30 18.01
CA SER A 64 -11.37 16.23 17.24
C SER A 64 -11.14 16.31 15.73
N SER A 65 -9.92 16.17 15.24
CA SER A 65 -9.63 16.15 13.81
C SER A 65 -10.17 14.90 13.13
N LYS A 66 -10.18 14.92 11.80
CA LYS A 66 -10.54 13.74 11.00
C LYS A 66 -9.61 12.56 11.36
N PRO A 67 -10.11 11.33 11.31
CA PRO A 67 -9.29 10.16 11.60
C PRO A 67 -8.19 9.98 10.55
N TYR A 68 -7.00 9.62 11.01
CA TYR A 68 -5.87 9.23 10.17
C TYR A 68 -4.88 8.38 10.95
N THR A 69 -4.04 7.69 10.23
CA THR A 69 -2.83 7.04 10.76
C THR A 69 -1.64 7.51 9.94
N LEU A 70 -0.60 7.94 10.64
CA LEU A 70 0.68 8.34 10.06
C LEU A 70 1.76 7.42 10.61
N ILE A 71 2.56 6.88 9.71
CA ILE A 71 3.75 6.10 10.02
C ILE A 71 4.92 6.78 9.32
N SER A 72 5.98 7.07 10.07
CA SER A 72 7.24 7.58 9.55
C SER A 72 8.38 6.73 10.09
N TYR A 73 9.35 6.38 9.26
CA TYR A 73 10.47 5.57 9.68
C TYR A 73 11.72 5.83 8.87
N THR A 74 12.87 5.60 9.48
CA THR A 74 14.18 5.60 8.84
C THR A 74 14.72 4.18 8.84
N PRO A 75 14.82 3.50 7.69
CA PRO A 75 15.37 2.15 7.63
C PRO A 75 16.79 2.07 8.18
N ASP A 76 17.13 0.95 8.81
CA ASP A 76 18.51 0.66 9.20
C ASP A 76 19.29 0.16 7.97
N TYR A 77 19.72 1.09 7.14
CA TYR A 77 20.42 0.81 5.88
C TYR A 77 21.70 -0.02 6.07
N LYS A 78 22.39 0.12 7.22
CA LYS A 78 23.57 -0.69 7.52
C LYS A 78 23.24 -2.17 7.63
N ARG A 79 22.09 -2.51 8.21
CA ARG A 79 21.61 -3.89 8.33
C ARG A 79 21.32 -4.51 6.96
N PHE A 80 20.98 -3.71 5.99
CA PHE A 80 20.72 -4.13 4.61
C PHE A 80 21.94 -4.00 3.69
N ASN A 81 23.13 -3.68 4.24
CA ASN A 81 24.36 -3.45 3.48
C ASN A 81 24.21 -2.38 2.39
N THR A 82 23.42 -1.34 2.66
CA THR A 82 23.21 -0.20 1.76
C THR A 82 23.51 1.11 2.49
N ASN A 83 23.78 2.18 1.73
CA ASN A 83 24.05 3.51 2.29
C ASN A 83 22.80 4.43 2.27
N GLY A 84 21.68 3.94 1.76
CA GLY A 84 20.44 4.71 1.62
C GLY A 84 19.44 4.01 0.73
N LEU A 85 18.37 4.71 0.39
CA LEU A 85 17.38 4.25 -0.55
C LEU A 85 17.98 4.20 -1.96
N THR A 86 17.98 3.02 -2.58
CA THR A 86 18.43 2.85 -3.97
C THR A 86 17.31 3.19 -4.95
N ASP A 87 17.67 3.46 -6.21
CA ASP A 87 16.69 3.72 -7.28
C ASP A 87 15.75 2.54 -7.52
N ASP A 88 16.27 1.31 -7.38
CA ASP A 88 15.45 0.10 -7.49
C ASP A 88 14.43 0.00 -6.36
N MET A 89 14.83 0.25 -5.11
CA MET A 89 13.91 0.27 -3.97
C MET A 89 12.86 1.37 -4.13
N PHE A 90 13.26 2.55 -4.57
CA PHE A 90 12.32 3.64 -4.85
C PHE A 90 11.33 3.25 -5.96
N SER A 91 11.80 2.61 -7.01
CA SER A 91 10.97 2.15 -8.14
C SER A 91 9.96 1.08 -7.69
N ILE A 92 10.37 0.14 -6.84
CA ILE A 92 9.47 -0.87 -6.24
C ILE A 92 8.40 -0.21 -5.37
N MET A 93 8.77 0.76 -4.53
CA MET A 93 7.81 1.49 -3.70
C MET A 93 6.81 2.27 -4.57
N LYS A 94 7.31 2.93 -5.63
CA LYS A 94 6.47 3.63 -6.60
C LYS A 94 5.52 2.66 -7.29
N LYS A 95 6.03 1.54 -7.82
CA LYS A 95 5.19 0.50 -8.43
C LYS A 95 4.10 0.04 -7.46
N ARG A 96 4.44 -0.22 -6.19
CA ARG A 96 3.45 -0.63 -5.19
C ARG A 96 2.33 0.40 -4.98
N ALA A 97 2.62 1.70 -5.06
CA ALA A 97 1.59 2.72 -4.98
C ALA A 97 0.61 2.66 -6.17
N TYR A 98 1.10 2.37 -7.38
CA TYR A 98 0.25 2.12 -8.56
C TYR A 98 -0.56 0.84 -8.43
N ASP A 99 0.04 -0.23 -7.92
CA ASP A 99 -0.65 -1.51 -7.65
C ASP A 99 -1.82 -1.29 -6.68
N LEU A 100 -1.59 -0.54 -5.60
CA LEU A 100 -2.62 -0.18 -4.64
C LEU A 100 -3.74 0.64 -5.28
N ALA A 101 -3.40 1.63 -6.11
CA ALA A 101 -4.38 2.46 -6.79
C ALA A 101 -5.29 1.64 -7.72
N ALA A 102 -4.74 0.62 -8.39
CA ALA A 102 -5.51 -0.29 -9.25
C ALA A 102 -6.41 -1.24 -8.47
N CYS A 103 -5.96 -1.70 -7.29
CA CYS A 103 -6.62 -2.75 -6.51
C CYS A 103 -7.60 -2.23 -5.44
N THR A 104 -7.59 -0.92 -5.14
CA THR A 104 -8.39 -0.32 -4.06
C THR A 104 -9.63 0.33 -4.62
N GLY A 105 -10.60 0.10 -5.03
CA GLY A 105 -11.82 0.77 -5.53
C GLY A 105 -11.72 2.28 -5.75
N SER A 106 -12.54 2.80 -6.61
CA SER A 106 -12.51 4.20 -7.10
C SER A 106 -12.73 5.27 -6.02
N HIS A 107 -13.26 4.87 -4.85
CA HIS A 107 -13.51 5.77 -3.71
C HIS A 107 -12.25 6.08 -2.89
N ILE A 108 -11.16 5.34 -3.10
CA ILE A 108 -9.86 5.57 -2.44
C ILE A 108 -8.94 6.34 -3.39
N SER A 109 -8.30 7.38 -2.88
CA SER A 109 -7.27 8.11 -3.61
C SER A 109 -5.89 7.72 -3.08
N VAL A 110 -5.03 7.28 -3.97
CA VAL A 110 -3.63 6.96 -3.66
C VAL A 110 -2.74 8.09 -4.16
N HIS A 111 -1.79 8.49 -3.33
CA HIS A 111 -0.80 9.52 -3.64
C HIS A 111 0.60 8.96 -3.44
N PHE A 112 1.53 9.39 -4.26
CA PHE A 112 2.95 9.10 -4.14
C PHE A 112 3.73 10.41 -4.28
N ASN A 113 4.51 10.79 -3.27
CA ASN A 113 5.20 12.09 -3.19
C ASN A 113 4.26 13.26 -3.55
N ASP A 114 3.12 13.36 -2.84
CA ASP A 114 2.08 14.38 -3.00
C ASP A 114 1.38 14.40 -4.37
N THR A 115 1.80 13.56 -5.32
CA THR A 115 1.16 13.43 -6.62
C THR A 115 0.09 12.34 -6.58
N LYS A 116 -1.14 12.71 -6.92
CA LYS A 116 -2.24 11.75 -7.05
C LYS A 116 -2.00 10.82 -8.21
N ILE A 117 -2.15 9.51 -7.96
CA ILE A 117 -2.08 8.48 -9.00
C ILE A 117 -3.44 8.40 -9.69
N ASP A 118 -3.46 8.67 -10.99
CA ASP A 118 -4.69 8.56 -11.81
C ASP A 118 -4.82 7.15 -12.40
N CYS A 119 -4.94 6.17 -11.51
CA CYS A 119 -5.17 4.77 -11.85
C CYS A 119 -6.19 4.20 -10.84
N LYS A 120 -7.45 4.09 -11.25
CA LYS A 120 -8.53 3.70 -10.33
C LYS A 120 -9.14 2.34 -10.63
N THR A 121 -8.70 1.68 -11.68
CA THR A 121 -9.24 0.40 -12.15
C THR A 121 -8.13 -0.44 -12.76
N LEU A 122 -8.34 -1.76 -12.74
CA LEU A 122 -7.43 -2.69 -13.40
C LEU A 122 -7.32 -2.40 -14.92
N ASP A 123 -8.40 -2.02 -15.58
CA ASP A 123 -8.37 -1.67 -17.02
C ASP A 123 -7.42 -0.50 -17.32
N LYS A 124 -7.40 0.52 -16.43
CA LYS A 124 -6.45 1.64 -16.53
C LYS A 124 -5.02 1.24 -16.14
N TYR A 125 -4.87 0.30 -15.22
CA TYR A 125 -3.57 -0.21 -14.83
C TYR A 125 -2.87 -0.94 -16.00
N VAL A 126 -3.62 -1.63 -16.83
CA VAL A 126 -3.09 -2.33 -18.01
C VAL A 126 -2.44 -1.36 -19.01
N ASP A 127 -2.88 -0.08 -19.05
CA ASP A 127 -2.26 0.95 -19.91
C ASP A 127 -0.77 1.14 -19.62
N TYR A 128 -0.32 0.90 -18.37
CA TYR A 128 1.10 1.02 -18.00
C TYR A 128 1.99 -0.11 -18.56
N TYR A 129 1.40 -1.23 -18.96
CA TYR A 129 2.11 -2.36 -19.55
C TYR A 129 1.99 -2.40 -21.07
N LEU A 130 0.82 -2.09 -21.60
CA LEU A 130 0.52 -2.25 -23.02
C LEU A 130 0.40 -0.93 -23.79
N GLY A 131 0.24 0.20 -23.09
CA GLY A 131 -0.15 1.45 -23.73
C GLY A 131 -1.66 1.60 -23.85
N SER A 132 -2.12 2.57 -24.64
CA SER A 132 -3.54 2.87 -24.76
C SER A 132 -4.32 1.73 -25.42
N LYS A 133 -5.57 1.54 -25.03
CA LYS A 133 -6.45 0.51 -25.59
C LYS A 133 -6.72 0.70 -27.08
N SER A 134 -6.59 1.93 -27.59
CA SER A 134 -6.74 2.24 -29.02
C SER A 134 -5.55 1.76 -29.85
N GLU A 135 -4.34 1.73 -29.26
CA GLU A 135 -3.13 1.27 -29.93
C GLU A 135 -2.94 -0.23 -29.76
N TYR A 136 -3.27 -0.73 -28.57
CA TYR A 136 -3.12 -2.14 -28.22
C TYR A 136 -4.46 -2.71 -27.74
N PRO A 137 -5.25 -3.30 -28.67
CA PRO A 137 -6.54 -3.90 -28.36
C PRO A 137 -6.42 -4.99 -27.30
N ARG A 138 -7.34 -4.97 -26.34
CA ARG A 138 -7.44 -5.95 -25.29
C ARG A 138 -8.88 -6.21 -24.90
N VAL A 139 -9.13 -7.38 -24.36
CA VAL A 139 -10.39 -7.72 -23.70
C VAL A 139 -10.23 -7.48 -22.22
N TYR A 140 -11.18 -6.76 -21.63
CA TYR A 140 -11.27 -6.57 -20.19
C TYR A 140 -12.66 -6.99 -19.72
N GLU A 141 -12.71 -7.76 -18.66
CA GLU A 141 -13.96 -8.21 -18.06
C GLU A 141 -13.87 -8.21 -16.54
N LYS A 142 -14.86 -7.61 -15.90
CA LYS A 142 -15.14 -7.80 -14.47
C LYS A 142 -16.14 -8.94 -14.32
N VAL A 143 -15.62 -10.15 -14.13
CA VAL A 143 -16.43 -11.38 -14.07
C VAL A 143 -17.39 -11.37 -12.88
N ASN A 144 -16.92 -10.88 -11.72
CA ASN A 144 -17.69 -10.71 -10.49
C ASN A 144 -16.94 -9.79 -9.51
N ASP A 145 -17.40 -9.68 -8.28
CA ASP A 145 -16.76 -8.81 -7.27
C ASP A 145 -15.36 -9.28 -6.82
N LYS A 146 -14.96 -10.49 -7.17
CA LYS A 146 -13.66 -11.10 -6.79
C LYS A 146 -12.70 -11.27 -7.97
N TRP A 147 -13.19 -11.20 -9.20
CA TRP A 147 -12.40 -11.50 -10.38
C TRP A 147 -12.54 -10.42 -11.44
N GLU A 148 -11.42 -9.85 -11.80
CA GLU A 148 -11.25 -8.96 -12.94
C GLU A 148 -10.10 -9.48 -13.80
N ILE A 149 -10.28 -9.50 -15.12
CA ILE A 149 -9.33 -10.09 -16.08
C ILE A 149 -9.13 -9.12 -17.24
N ALA A 150 -7.87 -8.94 -17.64
CA ALA A 150 -7.50 -8.30 -18.89
C ALA A 150 -6.63 -9.26 -19.71
N ILE A 151 -6.93 -9.41 -20.99
CA ILE A 151 -6.21 -10.29 -21.91
C ILE A 151 -5.86 -9.52 -23.18
N ALA A 152 -4.61 -9.61 -23.61
CA ALA A 152 -4.11 -9.04 -24.84
C ALA A 152 -3.11 -9.98 -25.52
N LEU A 153 -2.81 -9.72 -26.78
CA LEU A 153 -1.69 -10.38 -27.44
C LEU A 153 -0.38 -9.84 -26.88
N SER A 154 0.55 -10.74 -26.55
CA SER A 154 1.88 -10.34 -26.10
C SER A 154 2.68 -9.74 -27.25
N GLN A 155 3.39 -8.66 -26.97
CA GLN A 155 4.29 -8.01 -27.96
C GLN A 155 5.64 -8.74 -28.06
N SER A 156 5.99 -9.52 -27.04
CA SER A 156 7.25 -10.28 -26.96
C SER A 156 7.14 -11.70 -27.55
N GLU A 157 5.97 -12.07 -28.08
CA GLU A 157 5.65 -13.44 -28.56
C GLU A 157 5.79 -14.52 -27.47
N THR A 158 5.89 -14.10 -26.21
CA THR A 158 5.97 -15.00 -25.03
C THR A 158 4.78 -14.77 -24.12
N PHE A 159 4.51 -15.76 -23.27
CA PHE A 159 3.50 -15.59 -22.24
C PHE A 159 4.00 -14.63 -21.15
N GLU A 160 3.24 -13.58 -20.90
CA GLU A 160 3.47 -12.63 -19.82
C GLU A 160 2.26 -12.57 -18.90
N GLN A 161 2.50 -12.38 -17.61
CA GLN A 161 1.45 -12.35 -16.60
C GLN A 161 1.73 -11.26 -15.57
N VAL A 162 0.68 -10.53 -15.21
CA VAL A 162 0.63 -9.66 -14.04
C VAL A 162 -0.63 -10.00 -13.26
N SER A 163 -0.48 -10.40 -12.02
CA SER A 163 -1.62 -10.84 -11.21
C SER A 163 -1.55 -10.33 -9.78
N PHE A 164 -2.73 -10.25 -9.18
CA PHE A 164 -2.91 -9.81 -7.80
C PHE A 164 -3.84 -10.77 -7.06
N VAL A 165 -3.49 -11.08 -5.82
CA VAL A 165 -4.37 -11.79 -4.89
C VAL A 165 -4.56 -10.92 -3.66
N ASN A 166 -5.80 -10.55 -3.37
CA ASN A 166 -6.14 -9.65 -2.25
C ASN A 166 -5.31 -8.34 -2.27
N GLY A 167 -5.11 -7.75 -3.46
CA GLY A 167 -4.34 -6.53 -3.65
C GLY A 167 -2.81 -6.68 -3.51
N ILE A 168 -2.29 -7.91 -3.46
CA ILE A 168 -0.86 -8.20 -3.45
C ILE A 168 -0.45 -8.77 -4.80
N PHE A 169 0.59 -8.19 -5.38
CA PHE A 169 1.23 -8.68 -6.60
C PHE A 169 1.79 -10.10 -6.39
N THR A 170 1.54 -11.01 -7.33
CA THR A 170 1.92 -12.43 -7.25
C THR A 170 2.75 -12.86 -8.45
#